data_bb5f2e6f59689cddbc9a94af8cef8be3
#
_entry.id   bb5f2e6f59689cddbc9a94af8cef8be3
#
_cell.length_a   1.000
_cell.length_b   1.000
_cell.length_c   1.000
_cell.angle_alpha   90.00
_cell.angle_beta   90.00
_cell.angle_gamma   90.00
#
_symmetry.space_group_name_H-M   'P 1'
#
loop_
_entity.id
_entity.type
_entity.pdbx_description
1 polymer ?
#
loop_
_entity_poly.entity_id
_entity_poly.type
_entity_poly.pdbx_seq_one_letter_code
_entity_poly.pdbx_strand_id
1 'polypeptide(L)'
;MATQCVLFTDSSMNIGGQELQALQQMRALSEAGWQTQLLCKPQSAIAKRALDIGLAVQAIRFRNAFHLPSWRAAYQIIQTQNPRAFICHGSHDAIVCALVALWVRVLHGKRIPVYRVKTFQHGYPLSFAYNYLFTKTLTPSAYLRSLFLVNKSIDPKRIEVLYPGIDFAKLANMQHALPQHIAAWLSSHPGPVIAHGAILRGEKGHSVLLHALAIVKKTQPQIRYLIAGQGQDKPFLEALIQALGLDDNVLLTGIIEHIAPLLRVSDIAVLPSLNEPLGMFQIEAQFLEVPTITSDAGGIPETIAHEQTGLMVEAGNVAQWAKAIEWVLDHPLEAKQFARAGKQQVVKQFSLEANTAQLIRLIGG
;
A
#
# COMPACT_ATOMS: atom_id res chain seq x y z
N MET A 1 14.02 -32.27 2.67
CA MET A 1 12.97 -31.86 1.71
C MET A 1 13.59 -30.88 0.76
N ALA A 2 13.35 -30.97 -0.56
CA ALA A 2 13.88 -29.98 -1.50
C ALA A 2 13.26 -28.61 -1.19
N THR A 3 14.11 -27.60 -1.03
CA THR A 3 13.68 -26.22 -0.71
C THR A 3 12.84 -25.70 -1.87
N GLN A 4 11.61 -25.32 -1.62
CA GLN A 4 10.70 -24.82 -2.65
C GLN A 4 11.09 -23.40 -3.04
N CYS A 5 11.31 -23.15 -4.33
CA CYS A 5 11.74 -21.86 -4.87
C CYS A 5 10.56 -21.07 -5.43
N VAL A 6 10.46 -19.77 -5.08
CA VAL A 6 9.51 -18.80 -5.63
C VAL A 6 10.25 -17.63 -6.24
N LEU A 7 9.90 -17.28 -7.47
CA LEU A 7 10.52 -16.19 -8.21
C LEU A 7 9.61 -14.96 -8.21
N PHE A 8 10.12 -13.87 -7.66
CA PHE A 8 9.50 -12.56 -7.73
C PHE A 8 10.03 -11.80 -8.92
N THR A 9 9.19 -11.08 -9.64
CA THR A 9 9.64 -10.31 -10.81
C THR A 9 9.12 -8.89 -10.78
N ASP A 10 9.97 -7.94 -11.22
CA ASP A 10 9.61 -6.55 -11.39
C ASP A 10 10.35 -5.91 -12.56
N SER A 11 9.62 -5.18 -13.42
CA SER A 11 10.18 -4.47 -14.57
C SER A 11 10.26 -2.95 -14.37
N SER A 12 9.97 -2.44 -13.17
CA SER A 12 10.10 -1.02 -12.81
C SER A 12 11.57 -0.61 -12.64
N MET A 13 11.86 0.68 -12.88
CA MET A 13 13.14 1.29 -12.47
C MET A 13 13.03 1.98 -11.10
N ASN A 14 11.80 2.36 -10.71
CA ASN A 14 11.48 3.06 -9.49
C ASN A 14 11.15 2.08 -8.36
N ILE A 15 11.02 2.61 -7.15
CA ILE A 15 10.56 1.88 -5.97
C ILE A 15 9.39 2.64 -5.34
N GLY A 16 8.31 1.94 -5.05
CA GLY A 16 7.13 2.45 -4.39
C GLY A 16 6.53 1.42 -3.44
N GLY A 17 5.30 1.60 -3.02
CA GLY A 17 4.63 0.70 -2.08
C GLY A 17 4.53 -0.74 -2.57
N GLN A 18 4.30 -0.95 -3.87
CA GLN A 18 4.20 -2.28 -4.47
C GLN A 18 5.54 -3.03 -4.40
N GLU A 19 6.64 -2.36 -4.74
CA GLU A 19 7.99 -2.93 -4.72
C GLU A 19 8.45 -3.22 -3.28
N LEU A 20 8.16 -2.32 -2.35
CA LEU A 20 8.45 -2.54 -0.92
C LEU A 20 7.66 -3.72 -0.38
N GLN A 21 6.39 -3.86 -0.74
CA GLN A 21 5.56 -5.01 -0.39
C GLN A 21 6.15 -6.33 -0.93
N ALA A 22 6.65 -6.33 -2.18
CA ALA A 22 7.30 -7.50 -2.77
C ALA A 22 8.53 -7.95 -1.94
N LEU A 23 9.38 -7.00 -1.52
CA LEU A 23 10.55 -7.29 -0.70
C LEU A 23 10.18 -7.84 0.69
N GLN A 24 9.12 -7.31 1.30
CA GLN A 24 8.61 -7.82 2.58
C GLN A 24 8.09 -9.26 2.44
N GLN A 25 7.33 -9.55 1.37
CA GLN A 25 6.83 -10.89 1.08
C GLN A 25 7.96 -11.89 0.83
N MET A 26 8.98 -11.48 0.06
CA MET A 26 10.17 -12.32 -0.17
C MET A 26 10.86 -12.68 1.13
N ARG A 27 11.08 -11.70 2.01
CA ARG A 27 11.69 -11.91 3.30
C ARG A 27 10.87 -12.85 4.18
N ALA A 28 9.57 -12.60 4.30
CA ALA A 28 8.68 -13.41 5.11
C ALA A 28 8.58 -14.87 4.60
N LEU A 29 8.56 -15.07 3.27
CA LEU A 29 8.65 -16.40 2.69
C LEU A 29 9.99 -17.09 2.98
N SER A 30 11.10 -16.34 2.94
CA SER A 30 12.42 -16.87 3.27
C SER A 30 12.50 -17.31 4.75
N GLU A 31 11.94 -16.52 5.66
CA GLU A 31 11.80 -16.84 7.08
C GLU A 31 10.90 -18.07 7.32
N ALA A 32 9.91 -18.29 6.43
CA ALA A 32 9.07 -19.48 6.41
C ALA A 32 9.70 -20.71 5.71
N GLY A 33 10.99 -20.65 5.35
CA GLY A 33 11.75 -21.76 4.78
C GLY A 33 11.68 -21.91 3.26
N TRP A 34 11.14 -20.93 2.55
CA TRP A 34 11.12 -20.89 1.08
C TRP A 34 12.39 -20.25 0.53
N GLN A 35 12.87 -20.73 -0.60
CA GLN A 35 13.90 -20.01 -1.36
C GLN A 35 13.21 -18.93 -2.21
N THR A 36 13.64 -17.67 -2.06
CA THR A 36 13.11 -16.56 -2.86
C THR A 36 14.20 -15.90 -3.68
N GLN A 37 13.88 -15.48 -4.90
CA GLN A 37 14.78 -14.71 -5.75
C GLN A 37 14.02 -13.63 -6.50
N LEU A 38 14.60 -12.42 -6.56
CA LEU A 38 14.07 -11.30 -7.35
C LEU A 38 14.70 -11.27 -8.74
N LEU A 39 13.85 -11.29 -9.76
CA LEU A 39 14.22 -11.06 -11.16
C LEU A 39 13.80 -9.64 -11.54
N CYS A 40 14.74 -8.74 -11.75
CA CYS A 40 14.42 -7.34 -12.02
C CYS A 40 15.42 -6.71 -13.00
N LYS A 41 15.10 -5.49 -13.45
CA LYS A 41 16.03 -4.75 -14.31
C LYS A 41 17.33 -4.43 -13.56
N PRO A 42 18.49 -4.52 -14.25
CA PRO A 42 19.76 -4.11 -13.68
C PRO A 42 19.68 -2.63 -13.24
N GLN A 43 20.32 -2.31 -12.12
CA GLN A 43 20.38 -0.95 -11.55
C GLN A 43 19.02 -0.34 -11.16
N SER A 44 17.94 -1.13 -11.12
CA SER A 44 16.66 -0.65 -10.59
C SER A 44 16.73 -0.38 -9.07
N ALA A 45 15.90 0.54 -8.59
CA ALA A 45 15.87 0.88 -7.17
C ALA A 45 15.48 -0.33 -6.28
N ILE A 46 14.59 -1.20 -6.78
CA ILE A 46 14.23 -2.43 -6.08
C ILE A 46 15.41 -3.42 -6.02
N ALA A 47 16.24 -3.52 -7.08
CA ALA A 47 17.42 -4.38 -7.07
C ALA A 47 18.42 -3.96 -5.98
N LYS A 48 18.71 -2.66 -5.91
CA LYS A 48 19.59 -2.10 -4.89
C LYS A 48 19.05 -2.39 -3.48
N ARG A 49 17.77 -2.07 -3.25
CA ARG A 49 17.14 -2.28 -1.94
C ARG A 49 17.09 -3.75 -1.53
N ALA A 50 16.84 -4.66 -2.47
CA ALA A 50 16.84 -6.10 -2.22
C ALA A 50 18.22 -6.60 -1.77
N LEU A 51 19.29 -6.15 -2.45
CA LEU A 51 20.68 -6.49 -2.08
C LEU A 51 21.06 -5.92 -0.71
N ASP A 52 20.67 -4.67 -0.41
CA ASP A 52 20.95 -4.03 0.90
C ASP A 52 20.34 -4.81 2.08
N ILE A 53 19.26 -5.56 1.85
CA ILE A 53 18.60 -6.40 2.88
C ILE A 53 18.90 -7.89 2.74
N GLY A 54 19.90 -8.26 1.93
CA GLY A 54 20.42 -9.63 1.82
C GLY A 54 19.55 -10.58 0.99
N LEU A 55 18.63 -10.08 0.15
CA LEU A 55 17.83 -10.93 -0.74
C LEU A 55 18.58 -11.27 -2.03
N ALA A 56 18.33 -12.47 -2.56
CA ALA A 56 18.91 -12.91 -3.81
C ALA A 56 18.30 -12.15 -5.00
N VAL A 57 19.15 -11.57 -5.85
CA VAL A 57 18.76 -10.79 -7.03
C VAL A 57 19.42 -11.35 -8.27
N GLN A 58 18.65 -11.45 -9.37
CA GLN A 58 19.17 -11.75 -10.71
C GLN A 58 18.66 -10.71 -11.70
N ALA A 59 19.59 -10.08 -12.41
CA ALA A 59 19.27 -9.05 -13.39
C ALA A 59 18.69 -9.65 -14.68
N ILE A 60 17.51 -9.19 -15.09
CA ILE A 60 16.88 -9.46 -16.39
C ILE A 60 16.40 -8.15 -17.01
N ARG A 61 16.76 -7.93 -18.29
CA ARG A 61 16.32 -6.74 -19.04
C ARG A 61 14.91 -6.91 -19.59
N PHE A 62 13.88 -6.81 -18.77
CA PHE A 62 12.49 -6.81 -19.22
C PHE A 62 12.16 -5.56 -20.06
N ARG A 63 12.29 -5.63 -21.40
CA ARG A 63 12.00 -4.50 -22.31
C ARG A 63 10.54 -4.49 -22.77
N ASN A 64 10.08 -5.62 -23.30
CA ASN A 64 8.70 -5.84 -23.75
C ASN A 64 8.37 -7.33 -23.74
N ALA A 65 7.13 -7.68 -24.06
CA ALA A 65 6.64 -9.07 -24.08
C ALA A 65 7.41 -10.02 -25.00
N PHE A 66 7.99 -9.53 -26.10
CA PHE A 66 8.65 -10.31 -27.14
C PHE A 66 10.18 -10.22 -27.11
N HIS A 67 10.76 -9.71 -26.01
CA HIS A 67 12.20 -9.57 -25.88
C HIS A 67 12.88 -10.93 -25.65
N LEU A 68 13.38 -11.55 -26.75
CA LEU A 68 13.99 -12.89 -26.74
C LEU A 68 15.07 -13.12 -25.67
N PRO A 69 16.00 -12.16 -25.38
CA PRO A 69 16.94 -12.35 -24.29
C PRO A 69 16.28 -12.53 -22.91
N SER A 70 15.16 -11.84 -22.65
CA SER A 70 14.41 -12.04 -21.39
C SER A 70 13.73 -13.42 -21.35
N TRP A 71 13.21 -13.89 -22.50
CA TRP A 71 12.65 -15.23 -22.60
C TRP A 71 13.69 -16.30 -22.31
N ARG A 72 14.87 -16.21 -22.97
CA ARG A 72 15.98 -17.15 -22.77
C ARG A 72 16.44 -17.18 -21.32
N ALA A 73 16.60 -16.00 -20.68
CA ALA A 73 17.00 -15.89 -19.29
C ALA A 73 15.96 -16.52 -18.35
N ALA A 74 14.67 -16.21 -18.52
CA ALA A 74 13.59 -16.79 -17.72
C ALA A 74 13.51 -18.31 -17.91
N TYR A 75 13.67 -18.81 -19.14
CA TYR A 75 13.70 -20.25 -19.43
C TYR A 75 14.85 -20.94 -18.71
N GLN A 76 16.07 -20.39 -18.80
CA GLN A 76 17.25 -20.95 -18.11
C GLN A 76 17.05 -21.02 -16.59
N ILE A 77 16.48 -19.97 -16.00
CA ILE A 77 16.17 -19.96 -14.57
C ILE A 77 15.16 -21.05 -14.20
N ILE A 78 14.13 -21.24 -15.00
CA ILE A 78 13.17 -22.33 -14.82
C ILE A 78 13.85 -23.70 -14.83
N GLN A 79 14.77 -23.92 -15.75
CA GLN A 79 15.48 -25.20 -15.88
C GLN A 79 16.43 -25.46 -14.71
N THR A 80 17.11 -24.42 -14.23
CA THR A 80 18.13 -24.56 -13.17
C THR A 80 17.54 -24.57 -11.75
N GLN A 81 16.51 -23.77 -11.51
CA GLN A 81 15.95 -23.57 -10.17
C GLN A 81 14.67 -24.32 -9.88
N ASN A 82 13.99 -24.81 -10.93
CA ASN A 82 12.73 -25.54 -10.82
C ASN A 82 11.68 -24.83 -9.95
N PRO A 83 11.33 -23.54 -10.23
CA PRO A 83 10.50 -22.74 -9.34
C PRO A 83 9.09 -23.33 -9.21
N ARG A 84 8.52 -23.15 -8.01
CA ARG A 84 7.14 -23.52 -7.70
C ARG A 84 6.15 -22.55 -8.33
N ALA A 85 6.50 -21.25 -8.39
CA ALA A 85 5.65 -20.20 -8.96
C ALA A 85 6.46 -18.95 -9.31
N PHE A 86 5.85 -18.11 -10.17
CA PHE A 86 6.22 -16.70 -10.37
C PHE A 86 5.20 -15.79 -9.69
N ILE A 87 5.68 -14.72 -9.02
CA ILE A 87 4.89 -13.60 -8.50
C ILE A 87 5.38 -12.34 -9.21
N CYS A 88 4.56 -11.80 -10.11
CA CYS A 88 4.96 -10.76 -11.06
C CYS A 88 4.29 -9.42 -10.72
N HIS A 89 5.08 -8.37 -10.54
CA HIS A 89 4.61 -7.05 -10.13
C HIS A 89 4.49 -6.06 -11.29
N GLY A 90 5.37 -6.15 -12.29
CA GLY A 90 5.31 -5.31 -13.48
C GLY A 90 4.44 -5.91 -14.60
N SER A 91 4.22 -5.13 -15.66
CA SER A 91 3.41 -5.58 -16.80
C SER A 91 4.21 -6.40 -17.81
N HIS A 92 5.44 -5.99 -18.11
CA HIS A 92 6.27 -6.66 -19.12
C HIS A 92 6.83 -7.99 -18.61
N ASP A 93 7.32 -8.00 -17.36
CA ASP A 93 7.82 -9.22 -16.70
C ASP A 93 6.71 -10.28 -16.56
N ALA A 94 5.50 -9.87 -16.14
CA ALA A 94 4.37 -10.79 -16.01
C ALA A 94 4.03 -11.49 -17.32
N ILE A 95 4.00 -10.77 -18.45
CA ILE A 95 3.71 -11.36 -19.76
C ILE A 95 4.85 -12.27 -20.20
N VAL A 96 6.13 -11.85 -20.05
CA VAL A 96 7.29 -12.69 -20.36
C VAL A 96 7.25 -13.99 -19.56
N CYS A 97 7.06 -13.92 -18.25
CA CYS A 97 6.99 -15.10 -17.38
C CYS A 97 5.83 -16.02 -17.75
N ALA A 98 4.64 -15.46 -18.06
CA ALA A 98 3.48 -16.24 -18.45
C ALA A 98 3.69 -16.99 -19.77
N LEU A 99 4.25 -16.32 -20.79
CA LEU A 99 4.52 -16.94 -22.10
C LEU A 99 5.62 -18.00 -22.00
N VAL A 100 6.69 -17.75 -21.23
CA VAL A 100 7.74 -18.75 -20.99
C VAL A 100 7.22 -19.94 -20.21
N ALA A 101 6.39 -19.72 -19.19
CA ALA A 101 5.74 -20.80 -18.43
C ALA A 101 4.81 -21.65 -19.31
N LEU A 102 4.07 -21.01 -20.22
CA LEU A 102 3.25 -21.69 -21.22
C LEU A 102 4.12 -22.54 -22.17
N TRP A 103 5.21 -21.98 -22.67
CA TRP A 103 6.15 -22.68 -23.55
C TRP A 103 6.78 -23.90 -22.85
N VAL A 104 7.22 -23.76 -21.60
CA VAL A 104 7.73 -24.87 -20.77
C VAL A 104 6.66 -25.95 -20.57
N ARG A 105 5.40 -25.56 -20.39
CA ARG A 105 4.29 -26.51 -20.29
C ARG A 105 4.10 -27.32 -21.57
N VAL A 106 4.19 -26.68 -22.73
CA VAL A 106 4.06 -27.36 -24.05
C VAL A 106 5.22 -28.29 -24.30
N LEU A 107 6.47 -27.84 -24.06
CA LEU A 107 7.67 -28.64 -24.36
C LEU A 107 7.96 -29.74 -23.36
N HIS A 108 7.70 -29.49 -22.06
CA HIS A 108 8.13 -30.37 -20.96
C HIS A 108 6.99 -30.90 -20.09
N GLY A 109 5.73 -30.58 -20.42
CA GLY A 109 4.56 -30.98 -19.61
C GLY A 109 4.50 -30.31 -18.23
N LYS A 110 5.47 -29.46 -17.89
CA LYS A 110 5.62 -28.87 -16.55
C LYS A 110 4.78 -27.60 -16.42
N ARG A 111 3.87 -27.59 -15.44
CA ARG A 111 3.04 -26.42 -15.12
C ARG A 111 3.71 -25.56 -14.03
N ILE A 112 3.94 -24.29 -14.35
CA ILE A 112 4.46 -23.28 -13.41
C ILE A 112 3.41 -22.19 -13.26
N PRO A 113 2.78 -22.04 -12.09
CA PRO A 113 1.83 -20.97 -11.83
C PRO A 113 2.47 -19.59 -11.96
N VAL A 114 1.72 -18.66 -12.57
CA VAL A 114 2.12 -17.27 -12.70
C VAL A 114 1.04 -16.40 -12.06
N TYR A 115 1.39 -15.75 -10.97
CA TYR A 115 0.54 -14.82 -10.23
C TYR A 115 0.92 -13.39 -10.60
N ARG A 116 -0.06 -12.61 -11.05
CA ARG A 116 0.14 -11.20 -11.38
C ARG A 116 -0.39 -10.32 -10.25
N VAL A 117 0.45 -9.50 -9.65
CA VAL A 117 0.01 -8.48 -8.68
C VAL A 117 -0.40 -7.21 -9.40
N LYS A 118 -1.55 -6.66 -9.05
CA LYS A 118 -2.09 -5.40 -9.61
C LYS A 118 -2.59 -4.50 -8.48
N THR A 119 -2.00 -3.32 -8.36
CA THR A 119 -2.32 -2.33 -7.33
C THR A 119 -3.25 -1.22 -7.80
N PHE A 120 -3.49 -1.14 -9.10
CA PHE A 120 -4.45 -0.21 -9.72
C PHE A 120 -4.97 -0.75 -11.05
N GLN A 121 -6.11 -0.22 -11.51
CA GLN A 121 -6.69 -0.51 -12.82
C GLN A 121 -7.09 0.80 -13.50
N HIS A 122 -6.52 1.02 -14.68
CA HIS A 122 -6.91 2.11 -15.57
C HIS A 122 -7.68 1.57 -16.78
N GLY A 123 -8.76 2.25 -17.12
CA GLY A 123 -9.60 1.90 -18.25
C GLY A 123 -10.28 0.53 -18.12
N TYR A 124 -10.81 0.02 -19.23
CA TYR A 124 -11.54 -1.24 -19.28
C TYR A 124 -10.57 -2.43 -19.36
N PRO A 125 -10.63 -3.40 -18.42
CA PRO A 125 -9.70 -4.52 -18.41
C PRO A 125 -10.00 -5.51 -19.53
N LEU A 126 -8.97 -5.92 -20.30
CA LEU A 126 -9.09 -6.92 -21.37
C LEU A 126 -9.03 -8.33 -20.79
N SER A 127 -10.04 -9.17 -21.07
CA SER A 127 -10.22 -10.49 -20.43
C SER A 127 -9.15 -11.52 -20.79
N PHE A 128 -8.59 -11.48 -22.00
CA PHE A 128 -7.72 -12.55 -22.52
C PHE A 128 -6.53 -12.87 -21.58
N ALA A 129 -5.77 -11.86 -21.20
CA ALA A 129 -4.58 -12.08 -20.35
C ALA A 129 -4.95 -12.62 -18.97
N TYR A 130 -6.03 -12.13 -18.38
CA TYR A 130 -6.48 -12.54 -17.05
C TYR A 130 -7.04 -13.97 -17.03
N ASN A 131 -7.73 -14.38 -18.08
CA ASN A 131 -8.31 -15.72 -18.18
C ASN A 131 -7.31 -16.80 -18.58
N TYR A 132 -6.34 -16.48 -19.45
CA TYR A 132 -5.53 -17.49 -20.14
C TYR A 132 -4.04 -17.43 -19.85
N LEU A 133 -3.46 -16.25 -19.58
CA LEU A 133 -2.03 -16.12 -19.35
C LEU A 133 -1.65 -16.27 -17.87
N PHE A 134 -2.46 -15.77 -16.96
CA PHE A 134 -2.14 -15.82 -15.54
C PHE A 134 -2.90 -16.94 -14.82
N THR A 135 -2.27 -17.56 -13.83
CA THR A 135 -2.96 -18.50 -12.92
C THR A 135 -4.01 -17.77 -12.12
N LYS A 136 -3.61 -16.64 -11.50
CA LYS A 136 -4.50 -15.67 -10.87
C LYS A 136 -3.89 -14.27 -10.94
N THR A 137 -4.75 -13.25 -10.89
CA THR A 137 -4.35 -11.87 -10.64
C THR A 137 -4.70 -11.53 -9.20
N LEU A 138 -3.73 -10.99 -8.45
CA LEU A 138 -3.85 -10.65 -7.05
C LEU A 138 -4.07 -9.14 -6.92
N THR A 139 -5.11 -8.74 -6.19
CA THR A 139 -5.46 -7.34 -5.94
C THR A 139 -5.40 -7.04 -4.45
N PRO A 140 -4.97 -5.83 -4.03
CA PRO A 140 -4.84 -5.47 -2.61
C PRO A 140 -6.18 -5.23 -1.91
N SER A 141 -7.30 -5.28 -2.64
CA SER A 141 -8.64 -5.01 -2.09
C SER A 141 -9.75 -5.67 -2.91
N ALA A 142 -10.89 -5.89 -2.29
CA ALA A 142 -12.12 -6.32 -2.97
C ALA A 142 -12.64 -5.23 -3.90
N TYR A 143 -12.49 -3.96 -3.51
CA TYR A 143 -12.77 -2.82 -4.39
C TYR A 143 -11.99 -2.91 -5.71
N LEU A 144 -10.67 -3.06 -5.64
CA LEU A 144 -9.88 -3.17 -6.88
C LEU A 144 -10.25 -4.42 -7.68
N ARG A 145 -10.53 -5.55 -7.00
CA ARG A 145 -11.08 -6.75 -7.65
C ARG A 145 -12.37 -6.45 -8.42
N SER A 146 -13.29 -5.68 -7.85
CA SER A 146 -14.56 -5.32 -8.49
C SER A 146 -14.35 -4.52 -9.79
N LEU A 147 -13.33 -3.65 -9.84
CA LEU A 147 -12.99 -2.89 -11.06
C LEU A 147 -12.54 -3.80 -12.22
N PHE A 148 -11.90 -4.94 -11.94
CA PHE A 148 -11.61 -5.95 -12.97
C PHE A 148 -12.89 -6.66 -13.44
N LEU A 149 -13.79 -6.97 -12.52
CA LEU A 149 -15.03 -7.71 -12.79
C LEU A 149 -16.14 -6.86 -13.43
N VAL A 150 -15.90 -5.59 -13.70
CA VAL A 150 -16.72 -4.78 -14.60
C VAL A 150 -16.79 -5.44 -15.98
N ASN A 151 -15.69 -6.03 -16.45
CA ASN A 151 -15.70 -6.89 -17.63
C ASN A 151 -16.22 -8.28 -17.27
N LYS A 152 -17.48 -8.54 -17.59
CA LYS A 152 -18.15 -9.82 -17.31
C LYS A 152 -17.55 -11.03 -18.02
N SER A 153 -16.65 -10.83 -19.01
CA SER A 153 -15.89 -11.92 -19.65
C SER A 153 -14.68 -12.36 -18.84
N ILE A 154 -14.31 -11.68 -17.76
CA ILE A 154 -13.26 -12.13 -16.86
C ILE A 154 -13.85 -13.15 -15.86
N ASP A 155 -13.27 -14.34 -15.81
CA ASP A 155 -13.63 -15.36 -14.80
C ASP A 155 -13.32 -14.83 -13.38
N PRO A 156 -14.33 -14.67 -12.50
CA PRO A 156 -14.13 -14.18 -11.14
C PRO A 156 -13.15 -15.01 -10.30
N LYS A 157 -12.97 -16.30 -10.63
CA LYS A 157 -12.01 -17.22 -9.97
C LYS A 157 -10.55 -16.87 -10.32
N ARG A 158 -10.32 -16.09 -11.36
CA ARG A 158 -8.99 -15.63 -11.80
C ARG A 158 -8.51 -14.38 -11.10
N ILE A 159 -9.41 -13.64 -10.44
CA ILE A 159 -9.05 -12.42 -9.69
C ILE A 159 -9.27 -12.71 -8.20
N GLU A 160 -8.19 -12.63 -7.42
CA GLU A 160 -8.23 -12.92 -6.00
C GLU A 160 -7.69 -11.74 -5.18
N VAL A 161 -8.28 -11.53 -4.01
CA VAL A 161 -7.80 -10.50 -3.08
C VAL A 161 -6.66 -11.08 -2.27
N LEU A 162 -5.52 -10.40 -2.31
CA LEU A 162 -4.38 -10.59 -1.42
C LEU A 162 -4.09 -9.25 -0.75
N TYR A 163 -4.62 -9.06 0.45
CA TYR A 163 -4.35 -7.84 1.20
C TYR A 163 -2.86 -7.66 1.45
N PRO A 164 -2.34 -6.41 1.46
CA PRO A 164 -0.94 -6.16 1.76
C PRO A 164 -0.59 -6.64 3.17
N GLY A 165 0.63 -7.12 3.35
CA GLY A 165 1.15 -7.50 4.66
C GLY A 165 1.99 -6.37 5.25
N ILE A 166 1.67 -5.96 6.46
CA ILE A 166 2.44 -4.95 7.21
C ILE A 166 3.22 -5.67 8.30
N ASP A 167 4.52 -5.37 8.37
CA ASP A 167 5.39 -5.79 9.47
C ASP A 167 5.09 -4.92 10.71
N PHE A 168 4.06 -5.31 11.43
CA PHE A 168 3.63 -4.59 12.64
C PHE A 168 4.66 -4.66 13.77
N ALA A 169 5.47 -5.71 13.83
CA ALA A 169 6.54 -5.80 14.81
C ALA A 169 7.61 -4.72 14.55
N LYS A 170 7.99 -4.55 13.28
CA LYS A 170 8.90 -3.47 12.88
C LYS A 170 8.29 -2.10 13.15
N LEU A 171 7.01 -1.88 12.84
CA LEU A 171 6.31 -0.62 13.09
C LEU A 171 6.24 -0.29 14.59
N ALA A 172 5.97 -1.28 15.45
CA ALA A 172 5.93 -1.13 16.90
C ALA A 172 7.29 -0.74 17.49
N ASN A 173 8.35 -1.40 17.01
CA ASN A 173 9.72 -1.23 17.53
C ASN A 173 10.47 -0.05 16.91
N MET A 174 9.84 0.70 16.00
CA MET A 174 10.46 1.85 15.36
C MET A 174 10.55 3.03 16.31
N GLN A 175 11.75 3.26 16.85
CA GLN A 175 12.06 4.31 17.84
C GLN A 175 12.80 5.50 17.22
N HIS A 176 12.51 5.82 15.98
CA HIS A 176 13.08 7.02 15.36
C HIS A 176 12.48 8.28 15.98
N ALA A 177 13.31 9.30 16.18
CA ALA A 177 12.85 10.62 16.57
C ALA A 177 12.11 11.30 15.39
N LEU A 178 11.18 12.17 15.70
CA LEU A 178 10.63 13.08 14.69
C LEU A 178 11.73 13.95 14.07
N PRO A 179 11.64 14.28 12.78
CA PRO A 179 12.52 15.28 12.18
C PRO A 179 12.51 16.58 13.00
N GLN A 180 13.70 17.17 13.19
CA GLN A 180 13.87 18.31 14.08
C GLN A 180 12.93 19.49 13.78
N HIS A 181 12.66 19.78 12.50
CA HIS A 181 11.76 20.86 12.10
C HIS A 181 10.31 20.59 12.52
N ILE A 182 9.85 19.34 12.51
CA ILE A 182 8.51 18.97 12.98
C ILE A 182 8.43 19.08 14.49
N ALA A 183 9.43 18.56 15.20
CA ALA A 183 9.48 18.64 16.66
C ALA A 183 9.52 20.10 17.14
N ALA A 184 10.30 20.97 16.50
CA ALA A 184 10.38 22.40 16.79
C ALA A 184 9.03 23.09 16.54
N TRP A 185 8.38 22.80 15.41
CA TRP A 185 7.07 23.38 15.09
C TRP A 185 6.01 22.95 16.11
N LEU A 186 5.98 21.65 16.49
CA LEU A 186 5.06 21.15 17.51
C LEU A 186 5.28 21.82 18.89
N SER A 187 6.52 22.13 19.24
CA SER A 187 6.85 22.80 20.51
C SER A 187 6.40 24.24 20.55
N SER A 188 6.37 24.95 19.41
CA SER A 188 5.92 26.34 19.31
C SER A 188 4.42 26.51 19.05
N HIS A 189 3.71 25.42 18.69
CA HIS A 189 2.28 25.45 18.38
C HIS A 189 1.56 24.41 19.28
N PRO A 190 1.03 24.78 20.43
CA PRO A 190 0.28 23.85 21.29
C PRO A 190 -1.07 23.49 20.70
N GLY A 191 -1.65 22.35 21.11
CA GLY A 191 -2.99 21.91 20.72
C GLY A 191 -3.05 20.48 20.17
N PRO A 192 -4.23 19.97 19.82
CA PRO A 192 -4.39 18.64 19.28
C PRO A 192 -3.80 18.52 17.87
N VAL A 193 -3.24 17.35 17.55
CA VAL A 193 -2.51 17.06 16.32
C VAL A 193 -3.28 16.10 15.43
N ILE A 194 -3.54 16.50 14.19
CA ILE A 194 -4.05 15.67 13.14
C ILE A 194 -2.89 15.29 12.22
N ALA A 195 -2.73 13.99 11.90
CA ALA A 195 -1.75 13.50 10.93
C ALA A 195 -2.41 12.99 9.66
N HIS A 196 -1.78 13.28 8.51
CA HIS A 196 -2.12 12.75 7.20
C HIS A 196 -0.86 12.37 6.43
N GLY A 197 -0.71 11.10 6.10
CA GLY A 197 0.41 10.59 5.29
C GLY A 197 -0.07 10.21 3.90
N ALA A 198 0.21 11.05 2.89
CA ALA A 198 -0.14 10.78 1.50
C ALA A 198 0.67 11.63 0.52
N ILE A 199 0.81 11.15 -0.73
CA ILE A 199 1.33 11.96 -1.82
C ILE A 199 0.42 13.17 -2.07
N LEU A 200 1.01 14.35 -2.33
CA LEU A 200 0.25 15.58 -2.56
C LEU A 200 -0.32 15.60 -3.99
N ARG A 201 -1.51 15.00 -4.14
CA ARG A 201 -2.32 14.95 -5.36
C ARG A 201 -3.80 15.07 -5.02
N GLY A 202 -4.59 15.65 -5.93
CA GLY A 202 -6.02 15.97 -5.70
C GLY A 202 -6.86 14.83 -5.18
N GLU A 203 -6.63 13.60 -5.69
CA GLU A 203 -7.38 12.43 -5.23
C GLU A 203 -7.15 12.03 -3.76
N LYS A 204 -6.14 12.62 -3.09
CA LYS A 204 -5.85 12.37 -1.67
C LYS A 204 -6.63 13.28 -0.71
N GLY A 205 -7.44 14.22 -1.24
CA GLY A 205 -8.41 14.97 -0.47
C GLY A 205 -7.85 16.02 0.51
N HIS A 206 -6.57 16.43 0.36
CA HIS A 206 -5.96 17.44 1.22
C HIS A 206 -6.77 18.75 1.27
N SER A 207 -7.28 19.21 0.13
CA SER A 207 -8.10 20.42 0.05
C SER A 207 -9.42 20.29 0.81
N VAL A 208 -10.05 19.11 0.76
CA VAL A 208 -11.28 18.83 1.53
C VAL A 208 -11.02 19.00 3.01
N LEU A 209 -9.91 18.44 3.50
CA LEU A 209 -9.56 18.53 4.92
C LEU A 209 -9.14 19.94 5.34
N LEU A 210 -8.43 20.69 4.47
CA LEU A 210 -8.11 22.11 4.76
C LEU A 210 -9.37 22.96 4.93
N HIS A 211 -10.40 22.78 4.09
CA HIS A 211 -11.68 23.47 4.25
C HIS A 211 -12.41 23.03 5.54
N ALA A 212 -12.38 21.73 5.89
CA ALA A 212 -12.94 21.24 7.16
C ALA A 212 -12.20 21.85 8.35
N LEU A 213 -10.87 21.93 8.29
CA LEU A 213 -10.05 22.51 9.33
C LEU A 213 -10.34 24.00 9.55
N ALA A 214 -10.64 24.77 8.50
CA ALA A 214 -11.06 26.16 8.60
C ALA A 214 -12.41 26.33 9.36
N ILE A 215 -13.25 25.29 9.36
CA ILE A 215 -14.47 25.26 10.18
C ILE A 215 -14.10 24.93 11.62
N VAL A 216 -13.35 23.84 11.84
CA VAL A 216 -12.93 23.36 13.18
C VAL A 216 -12.11 24.43 13.94
N LYS A 217 -11.27 25.20 13.25
CA LYS A 217 -10.47 26.27 13.85
C LYS A 217 -11.31 27.31 14.61
N LYS A 218 -12.58 27.48 14.27
CA LYS A 218 -13.48 28.45 14.95
C LYS A 218 -13.78 28.02 16.40
N THR A 219 -13.85 26.70 16.65
CA THR A 219 -14.10 26.10 17.99
C THR A 219 -12.82 25.61 18.63
N GLN A 220 -11.81 25.23 17.82
CA GLN A 220 -10.52 24.71 18.23
C GLN A 220 -9.37 25.52 17.58
N PRO A 221 -9.10 26.78 18.03
CA PRO A 221 -8.13 27.66 17.35
C PRO A 221 -6.71 27.10 17.28
N GLN A 222 -6.34 26.23 18.23
CA GLN A 222 -5.02 25.62 18.34
C GLN A 222 -4.91 24.26 17.63
N ILE A 223 -5.92 23.87 16.81
CA ILE A 223 -5.85 22.62 16.05
C ILE A 223 -4.63 22.63 15.11
N ARG A 224 -3.91 21.50 15.03
CA ARG A 224 -2.70 21.35 14.22
C ARG A 224 -2.88 20.24 13.20
N TYR A 225 -2.42 20.47 11.99
CA TYR A 225 -2.50 19.49 10.91
C TYR A 225 -1.13 19.29 10.26
N LEU A 226 -0.61 18.07 10.39
CA LEU A 226 0.67 17.65 9.81
C LEU A 226 0.41 16.85 8.55
N ILE A 227 0.88 17.34 7.41
CA ILE A 227 0.74 16.67 6.11
C ILE A 227 2.10 16.10 5.70
N ALA A 228 2.24 14.78 5.81
CA ALA A 228 3.46 14.06 5.44
C ALA A 228 3.38 13.55 4.01
N GLY A 229 4.21 14.10 3.14
CA GLY A 229 4.29 13.71 1.73
C GLY A 229 4.85 14.80 0.83
N GLN A 230 5.03 14.43 -0.43
CA GLN A 230 5.40 15.35 -1.52
C GLN A 230 4.51 15.09 -2.74
N GLY A 231 4.39 16.06 -3.63
CA GLY A 231 3.64 15.92 -4.87
C GLY A 231 3.47 17.23 -5.60
N GLN A 232 2.88 17.16 -6.78
CA GLN A 232 2.71 18.29 -7.69
C GLN A 232 1.78 19.36 -7.12
N ASP A 233 0.88 19.01 -6.21
CA ASP A 233 -0.13 19.94 -5.66
C ASP A 233 0.40 20.76 -4.49
N LYS A 234 1.70 20.61 -4.12
CA LYS A 234 2.28 21.39 -3.00
C LYS A 234 2.05 22.90 -3.13
N PRO A 235 2.34 23.57 -4.28
CA PRO A 235 2.12 25.01 -4.41
C PRO A 235 0.64 25.41 -4.28
N PHE A 236 -0.27 24.58 -4.79
CA PHE A 236 -1.71 24.79 -4.64
C PHE A 236 -2.14 24.72 -3.17
N LEU A 237 -1.62 23.72 -2.43
CA LEU A 237 -1.96 23.53 -1.01
C LEU A 237 -1.38 24.68 -0.16
N GLU A 238 -0.17 25.17 -0.43
CA GLU A 238 0.43 26.33 0.24
C GLU A 238 -0.44 27.58 0.04
N ALA A 239 -0.86 27.86 -1.19
CA ALA A 239 -1.78 28.97 -1.47
C ALA A 239 -3.15 28.83 -0.78
N LEU A 240 -3.70 27.60 -0.72
CA LEU A 240 -4.96 27.34 -0.06
C LEU A 240 -4.86 27.49 1.47
N ILE A 241 -3.77 27.05 2.08
CA ILE A 241 -3.49 27.23 3.52
C ILE A 241 -3.52 28.72 3.87
N GLN A 242 -2.81 29.53 3.09
CA GLN A 242 -2.77 31.00 3.26
C GLN A 242 -4.17 31.61 3.06
N ALA A 243 -4.88 31.24 1.99
CA ALA A 243 -6.22 31.78 1.69
C ALA A 243 -7.25 31.46 2.78
N LEU A 244 -7.10 30.34 3.47
CA LEU A 244 -7.96 29.90 4.59
C LEU A 244 -7.48 30.43 5.95
N GLY A 245 -6.34 31.16 6.00
CA GLY A 245 -5.74 31.67 7.24
C GLY A 245 -5.30 30.54 8.18
N LEU A 246 -4.73 29.46 7.63
CA LEU A 246 -4.32 28.26 8.38
C LEU A 246 -2.79 28.17 8.54
N ASP A 247 -2.03 29.23 8.28
CA ASP A 247 -0.56 29.24 8.28
C ASP A 247 0.03 28.72 9.62
N ASP A 248 -0.56 29.11 10.74
CA ASP A 248 -0.13 28.66 12.06
C ASP A 248 -0.68 27.27 12.46
N ASN A 249 -1.62 26.71 11.69
CA ASN A 249 -2.29 25.46 12.00
C ASN A 249 -1.80 24.27 11.17
N VAL A 250 -1.13 24.52 10.03
CA VAL A 250 -0.78 23.47 9.06
C VAL A 250 0.70 23.46 8.77
N LEU A 251 1.31 22.29 8.86
CA LEU A 251 2.69 22.05 8.44
C LEU A 251 2.74 21.01 7.34
N LEU A 252 3.24 21.40 6.15
CA LEU A 252 3.65 20.48 5.10
C LEU A 252 5.04 19.94 5.45
N THR A 253 5.12 18.75 6.02
CA THR A 253 6.35 18.21 6.61
C THR A 253 7.38 17.72 5.57
N GLY A 254 6.95 17.54 4.31
CA GLY A 254 7.72 16.82 3.30
C GLY A 254 7.65 15.30 3.49
N ILE A 255 8.57 14.57 2.83
CA ILE A 255 8.66 13.11 2.96
C ILE A 255 9.18 12.76 4.36
N ILE A 256 8.47 11.87 5.04
CA ILE A 256 8.90 11.24 6.28
C ILE A 256 9.20 9.78 5.97
N GLU A 257 10.44 9.34 6.19
CA GLU A 257 10.86 7.97 5.91
C GLU A 257 10.12 6.94 6.79
N HIS A 258 9.87 7.33 8.05
CA HIS A 258 9.21 6.50 9.04
C HIS A 258 7.99 7.22 9.62
N ILE A 259 6.80 6.69 9.32
CA ILE A 259 5.55 7.35 9.70
C ILE A 259 5.19 7.17 11.20
N ALA A 260 5.71 6.12 11.85
CA ALA A 260 5.35 5.81 13.24
C ALA A 260 5.62 6.94 14.25
N PRO A 261 6.75 7.68 14.20
CA PRO A 261 6.96 8.82 15.10
C PRO A 261 5.91 9.93 14.92
N LEU A 262 5.47 10.19 13.69
CA LEU A 262 4.42 11.16 13.42
C LEU A 262 3.08 10.70 14.01
N LEU A 263 2.71 9.43 13.78
CA LEU A 263 1.47 8.87 14.30
C LEU A 263 1.44 8.85 15.83
N ARG A 264 2.56 8.56 16.49
CA ARG A 264 2.62 8.51 17.97
C ARG A 264 2.39 9.86 18.66
N VAL A 265 2.67 10.96 17.98
CA VAL A 265 2.42 12.32 18.53
C VAL A 265 1.08 12.89 18.08
N SER A 266 0.30 12.11 17.35
CA SER A 266 -0.97 12.56 16.78
C SER A 266 -2.16 12.07 17.60
N ASP A 267 -3.13 12.97 17.81
CA ASP A 267 -4.40 12.67 18.45
C ASP A 267 -5.40 12.05 17.46
N ILE A 268 -5.27 12.39 16.18
CA ILE A 268 -6.14 11.92 15.10
C ILE A 268 -5.30 11.61 13.85
N ALA A 269 -5.57 10.49 13.23
CA ALA A 269 -5.08 10.16 11.88
C ALA A 269 -6.22 10.27 10.87
N VAL A 270 -5.97 10.90 9.73
CA VAL A 270 -7.00 11.14 8.71
C VAL A 270 -6.59 10.62 7.34
N LEU A 271 -7.55 10.04 6.59
CA LEU A 271 -7.37 9.68 5.19
C LEU A 271 -8.57 10.18 4.36
N PRO A 272 -8.57 11.46 3.92
CA PRO A 272 -9.69 12.09 3.23
C PRO A 272 -9.71 11.80 1.71
N SER A 273 -9.13 10.69 1.27
CA SER A 273 -8.99 10.36 -0.15
C SER A 273 -10.34 10.33 -0.87
N LEU A 274 -10.35 10.87 -2.08
CA LEU A 274 -11.51 10.81 -3.00
C LEU A 274 -11.49 9.51 -3.83
N ASN A 275 -10.31 8.91 -3.97
CA ASN A 275 -10.12 7.61 -4.59
C ASN A 275 -8.90 6.93 -4.00
N GLU A 276 -9.07 5.70 -3.49
CA GLU A 276 -8.01 4.94 -2.84
C GLU A 276 -8.20 3.44 -3.12
N PRO A 277 -7.21 2.72 -3.67
CA PRO A 277 -7.32 1.28 -3.85
C PRO A 277 -7.50 0.50 -2.54
N LEU A 278 -6.87 0.93 -1.46
CA LEU A 278 -7.02 0.39 -0.10
C LEU A 278 -6.63 1.43 0.96
N GLY A 279 -5.44 2.03 0.81
CA GLY A 279 -4.78 2.86 1.80
C GLY A 279 -3.95 2.04 2.81
N MET A 280 -2.77 2.54 3.14
CA MET A 280 -1.88 1.91 4.12
C MET A 280 -1.80 2.73 5.40
N PHE A 281 -1.84 4.06 5.27
CA PHE A 281 -1.65 5.01 6.37
C PHE A 281 -2.64 4.81 7.52
N GLN A 282 -3.94 4.62 7.21
CA GLN A 282 -4.96 4.39 8.24
C GLN A 282 -4.80 3.02 8.93
N ILE A 283 -4.27 2.01 8.22
CA ILE A 283 -3.99 0.70 8.82
C ILE A 283 -2.83 0.81 9.81
N GLU A 284 -1.78 1.56 9.47
CA GLU A 284 -0.65 1.85 10.36
C GLU A 284 -1.08 2.69 11.56
N ALA A 285 -1.95 3.67 11.36
CA ALA A 285 -2.54 4.49 12.43
C ALA A 285 -3.37 3.66 13.41
N GLN A 286 -4.27 2.80 12.89
CA GLN A 286 -5.07 1.90 13.72
C GLN A 286 -4.18 0.94 14.52
N PHE A 287 -3.11 0.40 13.92
CA PHE A 287 -2.17 -0.45 14.64
C PHE A 287 -1.50 0.27 15.80
N LEU A 288 -1.16 1.55 15.64
CA LEU A 288 -0.58 2.38 16.70
C LEU A 288 -1.62 2.96 17.67
N GLU A 289 -2.88 2.51 17.57
CA GLU A 289 -4.01 2.96 18.40
C GLU A 289 -4.26 4.48 18.33
N VAL A 290 -4.04 5.07 17.16
CA VAL A 290 -4.41 6.46 16.88
C VAL A 290 -5.86 6.50 16.40
N PRO A 291 -6.75 7.30 17.01
CA PRO A 291 -8.10 7.53 16.51
C PRO A 291 -8.09 7.91 15.04
N THR A 292 -8.84 7.18 14.21
CA THR A 292 -8.73 7.28 12.76
C THR A 292 -10.07 7.71 12.14
N ILE A 293 -10.01 8.71 11.26
CA ILE A 293 -11.13 9.17 10.44
C ILE A 293 -10.76 8.97 8.97
N THR A 294 -11.63 8.32 8.20
CA THR A 294 -11.39 8.07 6.78
C THR A 294 -12.57 8.49 5.93
N SER A 295 -12.34 8.69 4.63
CA SER A 295 -13.45 8.71 3.67
C SER A 295 -13.97 7.29 3.39
N ASP A 296 -15.14 7.20 2.78
CA ASP A 296 -15.76 5.95 2.30
C ASP A 296 -15.31 5.57 0.87
N ALA A 297 -14.22 6.18 0.37
CA ALA A 297 -13.77 6.03 -1.01
C ALA A 297 -13.05 4.70 -1.27
N GLY A 298 -13.41 4.07 -2.39
CA GLY A 298 -12.66 2.94 -2.93
C GLY A 298 -12.59 1.73 -2.00
N GLY A 299 -11.36 1.29 -1.68
CA GLY A 299 -11.10 0.15 -0.80
C GLY A 299 -10.96 0.52 0.67
N ILE A 300 -11.04 1.79 1.04
CA ILE A 300 -10.92 2.25 2.43
C ILE A 300 -11.92 1.55 3.36
N PRO A 301 -13.21 1.35 3.00
CA PRO A 301 -14.18 0.65 3.85
C PRO A 301 -13.81 -0.79 4.22
N GLU A 302 -12.82 -1.38 3.53
CA GLU A 302 -12.31 -2.72 3.88
C GLU A 302 -11.36 -2.69 5.09
N THR A 303 -10.90 -1.49 5.48
CA THR A 303 -9.90 -1.30 6.54
C THR A 303 -10.47 -0.76 7.85
N ILE A 304 -11.68 -0.22 7.81
CA ILE A 304 -12.30 0.46 8.95
C ILE A 304 -13.81 0.17 9.02
N ALA A 305 -14.32 -0.07 10.19
CA ALA A 305 -15.75 -0.20 10.46
C ALA A 305 -16.24 1.07 11.19
N HIS A 306 -17.20 1.77 10.57
CA HIS A 306 -17.74 3.02 11.10
C HIS A 306 -18.30 2.85 12.51
N GLU A 307 -17.95 3.75 13.44
CA GLU A 307 -18.34 3.75 14.86
C GLU A 307 -17.98 2.47 15.64
N GLN A 308 -17.05 1.65 15.08
CA GLN A 308 -16.54 0.46 15.75
C GLN A 308 -15.02 0.47 15.83
N THR A 309 -14.35 0.79 14.72
CA THR A 309 -12.88 0.82 14.65
C THR A 309 -12.33 2.20 14.26
N GLY A 310 -13.21 3.17 14.05
CA GLY A 310 -12.95 4.55 13.69
C GLY A 310 -14.17 5.20 13.06
N LEU A 311 -14.01 6.41 12.54
CA LEU A 311 -15.09 7.12 11.86
C LEU A 311 -14.90 7.10 10.35
N MET A 312 -16.00 6.93 9.62
CA MET A 312 -16.00 6.99 8.16
C MET A 312 -16.92 8.14 7.72
N VAL A 313 -16.43 8.93 6.78
CA VAL A 313 -17.05 10.17 6.29
C VAL A 313 -17.24 10.04 4.78
N GLU A 314 -18.33 10.59 4.27
CA GLU A 314 -18.55 10.66 2.82
C GLU A 314 -17.40 11.41 2.13
N ALA A 315 -16.88 10.82 1.05
CA ALA A 315 -15.77 11.40 0.31
C ALA A 315 -16.10 12.79 -0.24
N GLY A 316 -15.26 13.78 0.07
CA GLY A 316 -15.46 15.17 -0.35
C GLY A 316 -16.43 16.00 0.53
N ASN A 317 -17.06 15.42 1.53
CA ASN A 317 -18.02 16.13 2.37
C ASN A 317 -17.34 16.91 3.51
N VAL A 318 -16.97 18.16 3.23
CA VAL A 318 -16.26 19.06 4.14
C VAL A 318 -16.95 19.19 5.51
N ALA A 319 -18.29 19.32 5.52
CA ALA A 319 -19.05 19.53 6.77
C ALA A 319 -19.04 18.28 7.67
N GLN A 320 -19.12 17.07 7.07
CA GLN A 320 -19.00 15.83 7.84
C GLN A 320 -17.58 15.63 8.38
N TRP A 321 -16.54 16.02 7.63
CA TRP A 321 -15.15 15.98 8.10
C TRP A 321 -14.95 16.87 9.33
N ALA A 322 -15.46 18.11 9.30
CA ALA A 322 -15.39 19.02 10.45
C ALA A 322 -16.07 18.40 11.67
N LYS A 323 -17.30 17.91 11.55
CA LYS A 323 -18.05 17.25 12.64
C LYS A 323 -17.34 16.02 13.18
N ALA A 324 -16.75 15.19 12.32
CA ALA A 324 -16.04 13.98 12.73
C ALA A 324 -14.77 14.32 13.53
N ILE A 325 -14.04 15.38 13.14
CA ILE A 325 -12.86 15.86 13.88
C ILE A 325 -13.30 16.39 15.26
N GLU A 326 -14.32 17.26 15.30
CA GLU A 326 -14.86 17.80 16.56
C GLU A 326 -15.34 16.66 17.48
N TRP A 327 -16.05 15.67 16.92
CA TRP A 327 -16.53 14.52 17.70
C TRP A 327 -15.38 13.76 18.36
N VAL A 328 -14.29 13.47 17.63
CA VAL A 328 -13.12 12.76 18.20
C VAL A 328 -12.47 13.58 19.32
N LEU A 329 -12.39 14.90 19.17
CA LEU A 329 -11.82 15.80 20.18
C LEU A 329 -12.71 15.88 21.45
N ASP A 330 -14.02 15.84 21.27
CA ASP A 330 -14.98 15.92 22.36
C ASP A 330 -15.23 14.57 23.06
N HIS A 331 -14.94 13.44 22.37
CA HIS A 331 -15.16 12.07 22.88
C HIS A 331 -13.86 11.21 22.85
N PRO A 332 -12.78 11.66 23.52
CA PRO A 332 -11.47 11.01 23.42
C PRO A 332 -11.45 9.56 23.94
N LEU A 333 -12.31 9.22 24.89
CA LEU A 333 -12.38 7.88 25.45
C LEU A 333 -13.00 6.89 24.47
N GLU A 334 -14.10 7.25 23.83
CA GLU A 334 -14.78 6.45 22.80
C GLU A 334 -13.91 6.31 21.56
N ALA A 335 -13.28 7.40 21.10
CA ALA A 335 -12.34 7.39 20.00
C ALA A 335 -11.15 6.44 20.26
N LYS A 336 -10.67 6.39 21.50
CA LYS A 336 -9.61 5.46 21.90
C LYS A 336 -10.09 4.00 21.96
N GLN A 337 -11.35 3.76 22.29
CA GLN A 337 -11.95 2.42 22.22
C GLN A 337 -12.03 1.94 20.75
N PHE A 338 -12.46 2.79 19.83
CA PHE A 338 -12.44 2.49 18.39
C PHE A 338 -11.02 2.18 17.91
N ALA A 339 -10.03 2.98 18.29
CA ALA A 339 -8.64 2.77 17.90
C ALA A 339 -8.10 1.40 18.39
N ARG A 340 -8.44 0.98 19.62
CA ARG A 340 -8.07 -0.35 20.15
C ARG A 340 -8.74 -1.50 19.38
N ALA A 341 -10.03 -1.36 19.06
CA ALA A 341 -10.74 -2.33 18.24
C ALA A 341 -10.16 -2.39 16.82
N GLY A 342 -9.82 -1.22 16.26
CA GLY A 342 -9.15 -1.09 14.98
C GLY A 342 -7.81 -1.84 14.93
N LYS A 343 -6.99 -1.72 15.96
CA LYS A 343 -5.73 -2.48 16.07
C LYS A 343 -5.96 -3.99 15.99
N GLN A 344 -6.96 -4.51 16.71
CA GLN A 344 -7.26 -5.94 16.67
C GLN A 344 -7.68 -6.40 15.27
N GLN A 345 -8.50 -5.61 14.59
CA GLN A 345 -8.93 -5.87 13.22
C GLN A 345 -7.75 -5.88 12.24
N VAL A 346 -6.92 -4.82 12.23
CA VAL A 346 -5.85 -4.69 11.25
C VAL A 346 -4.75 -5.73 11.45
N VAL A 347 -4.41 -6.10 12.68
CA VAL A 347 -3.45 -7.17 12.96
C VAL A 347 -3.93 -8.50 12.41
N LYS A 348 -5.21 -8.83 12.56
CA LYS A 348 -5.77 -10.08 12.02
C LYS A 348 -5.79 -10.12 10.51
N GLN A 349 -6.03 -8.99 9.84
CA GLN A 349 -6.32 -8.95 8.41
C GLN A 349 -5.12 -8.54 7.55
N PHE A 350 -4.28 -7.62 8.06
CA PHE A 350 -3.23 -6.96 7.29
C PHE A 350 -1.82 -7.24 7.83
N SER A 351 -1.65 -8.18 8.76
CA SER A 351 -0.30 -8.55 9.20
C SER A 351 0.49 -9.24 8.09
N LEU A 352 1.81 -9.12 8.16
CA LEU A 352 2.71 -9.80 7.23
C LEU A 352 2.57 -11.31 7.30
N GLU A 353 2.29 -11.85 8.49
CA GLU A 353 2.01 -13.26 8.73
C GLU A 353 0.73 -13.72 8.01
N ALA A 354 -0.35 -12.93 8.10
CA ALA A 354 -1.62 -13.25 7.43
C ALA A 354 -1.46 -13.24 5.91
N ASN A 355 -0.76 -12.24 5.36
CA ASN A 355 -0.43 -12.14 3.94
C ASN A 355 0.42 -13.32 3.49
N THR A 356 1.50 -13.64 4.22
CA THR A 356 2.41 -14.75 3.91
C THR A 356 1.70 -16.08 3.95
N ALA A 357 0.87 -16.34 4.95
CA ALA A 357 0.08 -17.57 5.05
C ALA A 357 -0.90 -17.72 3.86
N GLN A 358 -1.53 -16.63 3.43
CA GLN A 358 -2.39 -16.65 2.25
C GLN A 358 -1.58 -16.90 0.98
N LEU A 359 -0.42 -16.28 0.84
CA LEU A 359 0.47 -16.45 -0.30
C LEU A 359 0.97 -17.89 -0.39
N ILE A 360 1.38 -18.51 0.73
CA ILE A 360 1.79 -19.92 0.80
C ILE A 360 0.64 -20.84 0.35
N ARG A 361 -0.60 -20.58 0.78
CA ARG A 361 -1.76 -21.36 0.30
C ARG A 361 -1.96 -21.24 -1.21
N LEU A 362 -1.75 -20.06 -1.78
CA LEU A 362 -1.89 -19.82 -3.22
C LEU A 362 -0.84 -20.56 -4.05
N ILE A 363 0.41 -20.61 -3.58
CA ILE A 363 1.53 -21.22 -4.31
C ILE A 363 1.71 -22.71 -3.98
N GLY A 364 1.17 -23.18 -2.87
CA GLY A 364 1.26 -24.57 -2.39
C GLY A 364 0.15 -25.49 -2.89
N GLY A 365 -0.96 -24.93 -3.37
CA GLY A 365 -2.15 -25.65 -3.83
C GLY A 365 -2.06 -26.25 -5.23
#